data_16e20957dd9a894627319e3e97eae8c3
#
_entry.id   16e20957dd9a894627319e3e97eae8c3
#
_cell.length_a   1.000
_cell.length_b   1.000
_cell.length_c   1.000
_cell.angle_alpha   90.00
_cell.angle_beta   90.00
_cell.angle_gamma   90.00
#
_symmetry.space_group_name_H-M   'P 1'
#
loop_
_entity.id
_entity.type
_entity.pdbx_description
1 polymer ?
#
loop_
_entity_poly.entity_id
_entity_poly.type
_entity_poly.pdbx_seq_one_letter_code
_entity_poly.pdbx_strand_id
1 'polypeptide(L)'
;LSLVGSEMCIRDRPEAARVAAALELYVSGSLNVFNHRTNVELSNRLVCFDIKQLGKQLKKLGMLIVQDQVWNRVTINRAEKKSTRYYMDEFHLLLKEEQTAAYSVEIWKRFRKWGGIPTAITQNVKDLLSSREVENIFENSDFVLMLNQAQGDREILARQLNISPQQMKYVTHTEAGEGLIFYGNVVLPFLDRFPQNTELYRVMTTRPEEVGGT
;
A
#
# COMPACT_ATOMS: atom_id res chain seq x y z
N LEU A 1 -43.89 4.98 6.15
CA LEU A 1 -43.16 5.73 7.16
C LEU A 1 -42.05 6.50 6.45
N SER A 2 -42.25 7.82 6.35
CA SER A 2 -41.40 8.73 5.59
C SER A 2 -40.03 8.88 6.28
N LEU A 3 -38.97 8.56 5.58
CA LEU A 3 -37.56 8.79 5.98
C LEU A 3 -37.27 10.28 6.28
N VAL A 4 -38.07 11.21 5.73
CA VAL A 4 -37.92 12.66 5.88
C VAL A 4 -38.12 13.12 7.35
N GLY A 5 -38.93 12.45 8.14
CA GLY A 5 -39.15 12.78 9.56
C GLY A 5 -37.97 12.36 10.47
N SER A 6 -37.20 11.32 10.09
CA SER A 6 -36.05 10.85 10.86
C SER A 6 -34.80 11.69 10.61
N GLU A 7 -34.62 12.23 9.41
CA GLU A 7 -33.49 13.11 9.08
C GLU A 7 -33.57 14.46 9.82
N MET A 8 -34.76 15.03 9.96
CA MET A 8 -34.96 16.28 10.72
C MET A 8 -34.65 16.10 12.21
N CYS A 9 -35.03 14.97 12.80
CA CYS A 9 -34.75 14.67 14.22
C CYS A 9 -33.24 14.40 14.49
N ILE A 10 -32.48 14.00 13.49
CA ILE A 10 -31.05 13.77 13.63
C ILE A 10 -30.25 15.08 13.57
N ARG A 11 -30.66 16.02 12.72
CA ARG A 11 -29.98 17.32 12.56
C ARG A 11 -30.07 18.20 13.80
N ASP A 12 -31.12 18.06 14.58
CA ASP A 12 -31.39 18.88 15.79
C ASP A 12 -30.61 18.38 17.03
N ARG A 13 -29.85 17.29 16.92
CA ARG A 13 -29.01 16.81 18.02
C ARG A 13 -27.67 17.53 18.05
N PRO A 14 -27.16 18.00 19.21
CA PRO A 14 -25.86 18.68 19.31
C PRO A 14 -24.68 17.87 18.76
N GLU A 15 -24.73 16.55 18.92
CA GLU A 15 -23.72 15.63 18.40
C GLU A 15 -23.73 15.60 16.87
N ALA A 16 -24.91 15.59 16.25
CA ALA A 16 -25.07 15.62 14.80
C ALA A 16 -24.61 16.96 14.21
N ALA A 17 -24.85 18.07 14.90
CA ALA A 17 -24.36 19.38 14.48
C ALA A 17 -22.83 19.45 14.44
N ARG A 18 -22.14 18.84 15.41
CA ARG A 18 -20.67 18.74 15.43
C ARG A 18 -20.14 17.92 14.25
N VAL A 19 -20.76 16.78 13.96
CA VAL A 19 -20.39 15.94 12.82
C VAL A 19 -20.63 16.68 11.51
N ALA A 20 -21.81 17.34 11.38
CA ALA A 20 -22.14 18.13 10.19
C ALA A 20 -21.12 19.26 9.95
N ALA A 21 -20.77 20.02 10.99
CA ALA A 21 -19.78 21.07 10.90
C ALA A 21 -18.38 20.54 10.52
N ALA A 22 -17.97 19.38 11.05
CA ALA A 22 -16.72 18.75 10.69
C ALA A 22 -16.70 18.27 9.23
N LEU A 23 -17.84 17.78 8.72
CA LEU A 23 -17.96 17.31 7.33
C LEU A 23 -18.13 18.45 6.32
N GLU A 24 -18.55 19.64 6.75
CA GLU A 24 -18.78 20.79 5.85
C GLU A 24 -17.52 21.17 5.06
N LEU A 25 -16.32 21.05 5.65
CA LEU A 25 -15.04 21.26 4.98
C LEU A 25 -14.86 20.36 3.76
N TYR A 26 -15.39 19.14 3.82
CA TYR A 26 -15.27 18.13 2.75
C TYR A 26 -16.44 18.17 1.77
N VAL A 27 -17.56 18.79 2.13
CA VAL A 27 -18.77 18.88 1.29
C VAL A 27 -18.79 20.16 0.48
N SER A 28 -18.62 21.32 1.11
CA SER A 28 -18.71 22.65 0.50
C SER A 28 -17.47 23.51 0.72
N GLY A 29 -16.57 23.10 1.63
CA GLY A 29 -15.37 23.83 1.98
C GLY A 29 -14.18 23.54 1.07
N SER A 30 -12.99 23.97 1.51
CA SER A 30 -11.73 23.87 0.76
C SER A 30 -11.22 22.45 0.52
N LEU A 31 -11.78 21.46 1.19
CA LEU A 31 -11.40 20.04 1.07
C LEU A 31 -12.45 19.22 0.30
N ASN A 32 -13.30 19.83 -0.50
CA ASN A 32 -14.39 19.18 -1.22
C ASN A 32 -13.98 18.35 -2.45
N VAL A 33 -12.69 18.08 -2.61
CA VAL A 33 -12.11 17.37 -3.78
C VAL A 33 -12.78 16.03 -4.06
N PHE A 34 -13.27 15.35 -3.02
CA PHE A 34 -13.93 14.04 -3.15
C PHE A 34 -15.46 14.13 -3.23
N ASN A 35 -16.06 15.34 -3.10
CA ASN A 35 -17.50 15.53 -3.18
C ASN A 35 -17.98 15.81 -4.60
N HIS A 36 -17.54 15.02 -5.56
CA HIS A 36 -17.95 15.11 -6.95
C HIS A 36 -18.40 13.74 -7.45
N ARG A 37 -19.16 13.73 -8.55
CA ARG A 37 -19.45 12.47 -9.23
C ARG A 37 -18.17 11.81 -9.68
N THR A 38 -18.07 10.51 -9.48
CA THR A 38 -16.94 9.72 -9.96
C THR A 38 -16.79 9.91 -11.48
N ASN A 39 -15.67 10.46 -11.89
CA ASN A 39 -15.33 10.72 -13.29
C ASN A 39 -14.24 9.75 -13.80
N VAL A 40 -13.91 8.73 -13.03
CA VAL A 40 -12.89 7.74 -13.34
C VAL A 40 -13.55 6.39 -13.58
N GLU A 41 -13.23 5.76 -14.71
CA GLU A 41 -13.64 4.39 -14.99
C GLU A 41 -12.60 3.42 -14.42
N LEU A 42 -13.02 2.59 -13.47
CA LEU A 42 -12.18 1.61 -12.79
C LEU A 42 -12.34 0.19 -13.35
N SER A 43 -12.95 0.05 -14.54
CA SER A 43 -13.16 -1.26 -15.20
C SER A 43 -11.87 -1.87 -15.74
N ASN A 44 -10.84 -1.07 -15.97
CA ASN A 44 -9.57 -1.51 -16.52
C ASN A 44 -8.89 -2.62 -15.67
N ARG A 45 -8.20 -3.52 -16.36
CA ARG A 45 -7.43 -4.60 -15.73
C ARG A 45 -6.27 -4.08 -14.87
N LEU A 46 -5.64 -3.00 -15.30
CA LEU A 46 -4.58 -2.30 -14.57
C LEU A 46 -5.09 -0.92 -14.18
N VAL A 47 -5.04 -0.61 -12.91
CA VAL A 47 -5.44 0.68 -12.35
C VAL A 47 -4.32 1.15 -11.43
N CYS A 48 -3.90 2.40 -11.62
CA CYS A 48 -2.93 3.06 -10.74
C CYS A 48 -3.60 4.27 -10.08
N PHE A 49 -3.51 4.35 -8.76
CA PHE A 49 -3.97 5.48 -7.97
C PHE A 49 -2.75 6.32 -7.57
N ASP A 50 -2.56 7.46 -8.22
CA ASP A 50 -1.55 8.43 -7.79
C ASP A 50 -2.15 9.37 -6.73
N ILE A 51 -1.67 9.23 -5.49
CA ILE A 51 -2.06 10.06 -4.36
C ILE A 51 -0.99 11.09 -3.97
N LYS A 52 0.08 11.21 -4.78
CA LYS A 52 1.22 12.10 -4.48
C LYS A 52 0.79 13.57 -4.40
N GLN A 53 -0.12 13.98 -5.27
CA GLN A 53 -0.59 15.37 -5.35
C GLN A 53 -1.60 15.72 -4.26
N LEU A 54 -2.12 14.76 -3.52
CA LEU A 54 -3.00 15.03 -2.38
C LEU A 54 -2.19 15.71 -1.25
N GLY A 55 -2.59 16.91 -0.86
CA GLY A 55 -2.02 17.60 0.28
C GLY A 55 -2.12 16.77 1.57
N LYS A 56 -1.32 17.08 2.58
CA LYS A 56 -1.24 16.31 3.84
C LYS A 56 -2.61 16.04 4.47
N GLN A 57 -3.54 17.00 4.38
CA GLN A 57 -4.88 16.88 4.97
C GLN A 57 -5.77 15.85 4.25
N LEU A 58 -5.63 15.73 2.93
CA LEU A 58 -6.46 14.82 2.11
C LEU A 58 -5.80 13.44 1.89
N LYS A 59 -4.51 13.32 2.16
CA LYS A 59 -3.76 12.09 1.88
C LYS A 59 -4.34 10.88 2.63
N LYS A 60 -4.69 11.05 3.91
CA LYS A 60 -5.31 9.99 4.73
C LYS A 60 -6.67 9.56 4.16
N LEU A 61 -7.51 10.53 3.82
CA LEU A 61 -8.82 10.25 3.23
C LEU A 61 -8.67 9.56 1.86
N GLY A 62 -7.76 10.05 1.02
CA GLY A 62 -7.44 9.43 -0.27
C GLY A 62 -6.97 7.98 -0.13
N MET A 63 -6.11 7.69 0.85
CA MET A 63 -5.69 6.32 1.14
C MET A 63 -6.86 5.41 1.51
N LEU A 64 -7.77 5.87 2.38
CA LEU A 64 -8.95 5.11 2.77
C LEU A 64 -9.88 4.85 1.59
N ILE A 65 -10.10 5.86 0.73
CA ILE A 65 -10.91 5.72 -0.48
C ILE A 65 -10.28 4.69 -1.45
N VAL A 66 -8.96 4.74 -1.65
CA VAL A 66 -8.26 3.75 -2.49
C VAL A 66 -8.43 2.35 -1.92
N GLN A 67 -8.26 2.18 -0.61
CA GLN A 67 -8.42 0.89 0.05
C GLN A 67 -9.84 0.33 -0.09
N ASP A 68 -10.85 1.19 0.02
CA ASP A 68 -12.25 0.79 -0.21
C ASP A 68 -12.49 0.36 -1.67
N GLN A 69 -11.97 1.10 -2.65
CA GLN A 69 -12.05 0.73 -4.07
C GLN A 69 -11.36 -0.60 -4.37
N VAL A 70 -10.19 -0.83 -3.77
CA VAL A 70 -9.47 -2.11 -3.90
C VAL A 70 -10.30 -3.25 -3.31
N TRP A 71 -10.91 -3.05 -2.13
CA TRP A 71 -11.77 -4.06 -1.50
C TRP A 71 -13.00 -4.38 -2.36
N ASN A 72 -13.64 -3.37 -2.91
CA ASN A 72 -14.75 -3.54 -3.85
C ASN A 72 -14.33 -4.38 -5.06
N ARG A 73 -13.15 -4.08 -5.65
CA ARG A 73 -12.61 -4.84 -6.77
C ARG A 73 -12.32 -6.29 -6.40
N VAL A 74 -11.72 -6.56 -5.25
CA VAL A 74 -11.49 -7.92 -4.74
C VAL A 74 -12.80 -8.69 -4.63
N THR A 75 -13.84 -8.04 -4.11
CA THR A 75 -15.17 -8.65 -3.95
C THR A 75 -15.80 -9.03 -5.29
N ILE A 76 -15.76 -8.11 -6.27
CA ILE A 76 -16.26 -8.35 -7.63
C ILE A 76 -15.48 -9.48 -8.30
N ASN A 77 -14.16 -9.39 -8.30
CA ASN A 77 -13.30 -10.38 -8.94
C ASN A 77 -13.44 -11.77 -8.31
N ARG A 78 -13.66 -11.85 -6.99
CA ARG A 78 -13.94 -13.12 -6.32
C ARG A 78 -15.20 -13.80 -6.86
N ALA A 79 -16.28 -13.04 -7.07
CA ALA A 79 -17.52 -13.56 -7.66
C ALA A 79 -17.28 -14.11 -9.07
N GLU A 80 -16.35 -13.52 -9.82
CA GLU A 80 -15.93 -13.95 -11.15
C GLU A 80 -14.80 -15.00 -11.14
N LYS A 81 -14.37 -15.49 -9.97
CA LYS A 81 -13.23 -16.42 -9.79
C LYS A 81 -11.91 -15.89 -10.34
N LYS A 82 -11.71 -14.58 -10.28
CA LYS A 82 -10.49 -13.88 -10.67
C LYS A 82 -9.70 -13.46 -9.44
N SER A 83 -8.37 -13.51 -9.51
CA SER A 83 -7.49 -12.97 -8.48
C SER A 83 -7.29 -11.46 -8.65
N THR A 84 -7.04 -10.76 -7.55
CA THR A 84 -6.69 -9.33 -7.54
C THR A 84 -5.32 -9.16 -6.92
N ARG A 85 -4.41 -8.50 -7.62
CA ARG A 85 -3.12 -8.09 -7.08
C ARG A 85 -3.17 -6.62 -6.68
N TYR A 86 -2.74 -6.34 -5.47
CA TYR A 86 -2.70 -4.99 -4.92
C TYR A 86 -1.28 -4.65 -4.50
N TYR A 87 -0.65 -3.74 -5.23
CA TYR A 87 0.70 -3.25 -4.95
C TYR A 87 0.62 -1.91 -4.23
N MET A 88 1.31 -1.79 -3.11
CA MET A 88 1.35 -0.58 -2.29
C MET A 88 2.80 -0.11 -2.20
N ASP A 89 3.10 0.94 -2.96
CA ASP A 89 4.41 1.60 -2.87
C ASP A 89 4.46 2.52 -1.66
N GLU A 90 5.68 2.72 -1.11
CA GLU A 90 5.93 3.48 0.11
C GLU A 90 5.00 3.06 1.27
N PHE A 91 4.85 1.74 1.43
CA PHE A 91 3.89 1.13 2.36
C PHE A 91 4.02 1.63 3.81
N HIS A 92 5.22 2.03 4.24
CA HIS A 92 5.45 2.60 5.57
C HIS A 92 4.57 3.84 5.85
N LEU A 93 4.11 4.55 4.81
CA LEU A 93 3.22 5.70 4.98
C LEU A 93 1.83 5.31 5.47
N LEU A 94 1.34 4.10 5.12
CA LEU A 94 0.07 3.57 5.59
C LEU A 94 0.12 3.17 7.08
N LEU A 95 1.31 2.91 7.60
CA LEU A 95 1.50 2.47 8.98
C LEU A 95 1.68 3.62 9.98
N LYS A 96 1.84 4.87 9.49
CA LYS A 96 2.01 6.05 10.35
C LYS A 96 0.76 6.41 11.17
N GLU A 97 -0.39 6.03 10.67
CA GLU A 97 -1.68 6.32 11.29
C GLU A 97 -2.33 5.02 11.75
N GLU A 98 -2.77 4.95 12.99
CA GLU A 98 -3.35 3.75 13.60
C GLU A 98 -4.49 3.14 12.78
N GLN A 99 -5.39 3.96 12.24
CA GLN A 99 -6.52 3.49 11.45
C GLN A 99 -6.11 2.83 10.13
N THR A 100 -5.15 3.43 9.40
CA THR A 100 -4.67 2.88 8.14
C THR A 100 -3.77 1.65 8.37
N ALA A 101 -3.03 1.63 9.46
CA ALA A 101 -2.25 0.48 9.88
C ALA A 101 -3.13 -0.72 10.21
N ALA A 102 -4.14 -0.54 11.06
CA ALA A 102 -5.12 -1.59 11.42
C ALA A 102 -5.84 -2.14 10.17
N TYR A 103 -6.26 -1.27 9.26
CA TYR A 103 -6.89 -1.68 8.02
C TYR A 103 -5.93 -2.46 7.11
N SER A 104 -4.66 -2.07 7.04
CA SER A 104 -3.64 -2.79 6.26
C SER A 104 -3.42 -4.21 6.79
N VAL A 105 -3.38 -4.40 8.11
CA VAL A 105 -3.30 -5.74 8.72
C VAL A 105 -4.54 -6.57 8.40
N GLU A 106 -5.72 -5.96 8.42
CA GLU A 106 -6.96 -6.64 8.06
C GLU A 106 -6.95 -7.11 6.60
N ILE A 107 -6.46 -6.27 5.69
CA ILE A 107 -6.25 -6.65 4.28
C ILE A 107 -5.36 -7.89 4.20
N TRP A 108 -4.18 -7.88 4.86
CA TRP A 108 -3.26 -9.03 4.83
C TRP A 108 -3.92 -10.33 5.28
N LYS A 109 -4.63 -10.29 6.39
CA LYS A 109 -5.30 -11.47 6.95
C LYS A 109 -6.45 -11.99 6.09
N ARG A 110 -7.18 -11.09 5.43
CA ARG A 110 -8.43 -11.43 4.73
C ARG A 110 -8.25 -11.66 3.24
N PHE A 111 -7.34 -10.95 2.56
CA PHE A 111 -7.19 -11.02 1.11
C PHE A 111 -6.96 -12.43 0.59
N ARG A 112 -6.15 -13.23 1.28
CA ARG A 112 -5.92 -14.63 0.92
C ARG A 112 -7.22 -15.42 0.72
N LYS A 113 -8.19 -15.26 1.64
CA LYS A 113 -9.49 -15.94 1.57
C LYS A 113 -10.39 -15.42 0.45
N TRP A 114 -10.07 -14.21 -0.06
CA TRP A 114 -10.86 -13.52 -1.07
C TRP A 114 -10.21 -13.50 -2.46
N GLY A 115 -9.11 -14.24 -2.63
CA GLY A 115 -8.37 -14.28 -3.90
C GLY A 115 -7.56 -13.00 -4.17
N GLY A 116 -7.31 -12.20 -3.13
CA GLY A 116 -6.44 -11.02 -3.18
C GLY A 116 -5.00 -11.39 -2.82
N ILE A 117 -4.05 -10.71 -3.46
CA ILE A 117 -2.62 -10.85 -3.23
C ILE A 117 -2.07 -9.44 -2.94
N PRO A 118 -1.92 -9.06 -1.65
CA PRO A 118 -1.33 -7.79 -1.29
C PRO A 118 0.19 -7.86 -1.41
N THR A 119 0.80 -6.79 -1.89
CA THR A 119 2.26 -6.63 -1.98
C THR A 119 2.64 -5.26 -1.46
N ALA A 120 3.40 -5.22 -0.37
CA ALA A 120 3.96 -4.00 0.19
C ALA A 120 5.36 -3.76 -0.36
N ILE A 121 5.63 -2.54 -0.78
CA ILE A 121 6.94 -2.10 -1.24
C ILE A 121 7.36 -0.93 -0.35
N THR A 122 8.57 -0.99 0.19
CA THR A 122 9.10 0.09 1.02
C THR A 122 10.61 0.16 0.96
N GLN A 123 11.15 1.35 1.01
CA GLN A 123 12.57 1.62 1.18
C GLN A 123 12.93 1.94 2.64
N ASN A 124 11.94 2.28 3.45
CA ASN A 124 12.15 2.68 4.85
C ASN A 124 11.78 1.54 5.80
N VAL A 125 12.74 0.65 6.02
CA VAL A 125 12.55 -0.52 6.88
C VAL A 125 12.42 -0.14 8.35
N LYS A 126 13.15 0.88 8.80
CA LYS A 126 13.13 1.33 10.20
C LYS A 126 11.74 1.82 10.60
N ASP A 127 11.11 2.67 9.77
CA ASP A 127 9.75 3.14 10.03
C ASP A 127 8.75 1.99 9.94
N LEU A 128 8.96 1.06 9.01
CA LEU A 128 8.14 -0.13 8.88
C LEU A 128 8.16 -0.94 10.18
N LEU A 129 9.33 -1.32 10.67
CA LEU A 129 9.50 -2.19 11.85
C LEU A 129 9.20 -1.50 13.18
N SER A 130 8.99 -0.20 13.20
CA SER A 130 8.53 0.52 14.40
C SER A 130 7.04 0.30 14.71
N SER A 131 6.27 -0.17 13.72
CA SER A 131 4.85 -0.46 13.90
C SER A 131 4.64 -1.90 14.37
N ARG A 132 3.82 -2.05 15.42
CA ARG A 132 3.44 -3.37 15.99
C ARG A 132 2.66 -4.22 14.98
N GLU A 133 1.97 -3.58 14.07
CA GLU A 133 1.18 -4.23 13.01
C GLU A 133 2.05 -4.95 11.98
N VAL A 134 3.30 -4.55 11.84
CA VAL A 134 4.24 -5.13 10.86
C VAL A 134 4.56 -6.60 11.16
N GLU A 135 4.71 -6.97 12.43
CA GLU A 135 4.92 -8.37 12.80
C GLU A 135 3.82 -9.26 12.20
N ASN A 136 2.56 -8.82 12.33
CA ASN A 136 1.42 -9.54 11.73
C ASN A 136 1.50 -9.62 10.20
N ILE A 137 2.02 -8.61 9.54
CA ILE A 137 2.17 -8.58 8.08
C ILE A 137 3.25 -9.57 7.64
N PHE A 138 4.41 -9.58 8.32
CA PHE A 138 5.47 -10.56 8.04
C PHE A 138 5.01 -12.00 8.26
N GLU A 139 4.36 -12.29 9.39
CA GLU A 139 3.85 -13.62 9.71
C GLU A 139 2.81 -14.14 8.70
N ASN A 140 2.08 -13.21 8.07
CA ASN A 140 1.06 -13.54 7.07
C ASN A 140 1.55 -13.35 5.62
N SER A 141 2.84 -13.11 5.41
CA SER A 141 3.44 -12.97 4.09
C SER A 141 4.10 -14.27 3.67
N ASP A 142 3.67 -14.82 2.53
CA ASP A 142 4.27 -16.04 1.97
C ASP A 142 5.64 -15.77 1.35
N PHE A 143 5.87 -14.53 0.86
CA PHE A 143 7.13 -14.09 0.26
C PHE A 143 7.63 -12.81 0.88
N VAL A 144 8.93 -12.73 1.12
CA VAL A 144 9.63 -11.46 1.39
C VAL A 144 10.81 -11.37 0.44
N LEU A 145 10.85 -10.31 -0.38
CA LEU A 145 11.95 -10.00 -1.28
C LEU A 145 12.78 -8.90 -0.65
N MET A 146 14.03 -9.18 -0.37
CA MET A 146 14.96 -8.24 0.23
C MET A 146 16.07 -7.91 -0.77
N LEU A 147 16.09 -6.66 -1.19
CA LEU A 147 17.15 -6.10 -2.03
C LEU A 147 18.28 -5.53 -1.16
N ASN A 148 19.20 -4.78 -1.75
CA ASN A 148 20.30 -4.13 -1.03
C ASN A 148 19.79 -3.24 0.11
N GLN A 149 20.35 -3.40 1.31
CA GLN A 149 19.89 -2.72 2.51
C GLN A 149 20.94 -1.73 3.04
N ALA A 150 20.46 -0.60 3.58
CA ALA A 150 21.28 0.35 4.29
C ALA A 150 21.87 -0.26 5.56
N GLN A 151 23.05 0.19 5.98
CA GLN A 151 23.77 -0.39 7.12
C GLN A 151 22.95 -0.39 8.43
N GLY A 152 22.19 0.68 8.70
CA GLY A 152 21.39 0.79 9.92
C GLY A 152 20.20 -0.17 10.00
N ASP A 153 19.70 -0.64 8.86
CA ASP A 153 18.53 -1.51 8.79
C ASP A 153 18.90 -3.00 8.85
N ARG A 154 20.14 -3.35 8.53
CA ARG A 154 20.61 -4.74 8.41
C ARG A 154 20.49 -5.53 9.71
N GLU A 155 20.90 -4.93 10.82
CA GLU A 155 20.87 -5.61 12.11
C GLU A 155 19.43 -5.87 12.59
N ILE A 156 18.54 -4.94 12.32
CA ILE A 156 17.12 -5.05 12.67
C ILE A 156 16.48 -6.15 11.85
N LEU A 157 16.70 -6.13 10.52
CA LEU A 157 16.20 -7.15 9.61
C LEU A 157 16.79 -8.53 9.88
N ALA A 158 18.08 -8.60 10.21
CA ALA A 158 18.74 -9.87 10.53
C ALA A 158 18.07 -10.55 11.74
N ARG A 159 17.69 -9.78 12.74
CA ARG A 159 16.96 -10.30 13.92
C ARG A 159 15.53 -10.68 13.59
N GLN A 160 14.81 -9.80 12.91
CA GLN A 160 13.38 -9.99 12.61
C GLN A 160 13.15 -11.19 11.68
N LEU A 161 14.02 -11.38 10.68
CA LEU A 161 13.90 -12.43 9.69
C LEU A 161 14.83 -13.62 9.93
N ASN A 162 15.52 -13.62 11.07
CA ASN A 162 16.46 -14.68 11.46
C ASN A 162 17.52 -15.00 10.39
N ILE A 163 18.12 -13.94 9.83
CA ILE A 163 19.09 -14.03 8.74
C ILE A 163 20.49 -14.27 9.31
N SER A 164 21.18 -15.28 8.80
CA SER A 164 22.56 -15.55 9.21
C SER A 164 23.54 -14.50 8.63
N PRO A 165 24.73 -14.31 9.26
CA PRO A 165 25.75 -13.41 8.73
C PRO A 165 26.20 -13.74 7.30
N GLN A 166 26.17 -15.02 6.91
CA GLN A 166 26.49 -15.46 5.54
C GLN A 166 25.43 -15.01 4.55
N GLN A 167 24.16 -15.13 4.90
CA GLN A 167 23.04 -14.68 4.06
C GLN A 167 22.99 -13.16 3.94
N MET A 168 23.35 -12.42 5.00
CA MET A 168 23.38 -10.95 4.96
C MET A 168 24.33 -10.39 3.88
N LYS A 169 25.34 -11.14 3.43
CA LYS A 169 26.22 -10.72 2.35
C LYS A 169 25.49 -10.47 1.04
N TYR A 170 24.40 -11.19 0.79
CA TYR A 170 23.58 -11.07 -0.42
C TYR A 170 22.66 -9.84 -0.46
N VAL A 171 22.62 -9.05 0.62
CA VAL A 171 21.86 -7.80 0.71
C VAL A 171 22.76 -6.64 1.19
N THR A 172 24.09 -6.84 1.08
CA THR A 172 25.10 -5.90 1.52
C THR A 172 26.03 -5.60 0.36
N HIS A 173 26.02 -4.37 -0.16
CA HIS A 173 26.85 -3.97 -1.30
C HIS A 173 26.59 -4.79 -2.58
N THR A 174 25.35 -5.19 -2.80
CA THR A 174 24.92 -5.91 -3.99
C THR A 174 24.50 -4.94 -5.09
N GLU A 175 24.56 -5.42 -6.34
CA GLU A 175 24.10 -4.67 -7.50
C GLU A 175 22.56 -4.70 -7.62
N ALA A 176 22.03 -3.91 -8.55
CA ALA A 176 20.60 -3.94 -8.88
C ALA A 176 20.17 -5.33 -9.36
N GLY A 177 19.04 -5.81 -8.83
CA GLY A 177 18.50 -7.13 -9.17
C GLY A 177 19.09 -8.29 -8.35
N GLU A 178 19.90 -8.00 -7.33
CA GLU A 178 20.44 -9.01 -6.43
C GLU A 178 19.82 -8.89 -5.03
N GLY A 179 19.64 -10.02 -4.34
CA GLY A 179 19.08 -10.02 -3.01
C GLY A 179 18.79 -11.39 -2.43
N LEU A 180 17.90 -11.39 -1.43
CA LEU A 180 17.38 -12.61 -0.81
C LEU A 180 15.88 -12.70 -1.03
N ILE A 181 15.40 -13.91 -1.32
CA ILE A 181 13.99 -14.25 -1.32
C ILE A 181 13.70 -15.22 -0.19
N PHE A 182 12.69 -14.90 0.59
CA PHE A 182 12.13 -15.75 1.63
C PHE A 182 10.83 -16.35 1.12
N TYR A 183 10.70 -17.66 1.27
CA TYR A 183 9.47 -18.39 0.97
C TYR A 183 9.26 -19.45 2.04
N GLY A 184 8.31 -19.20 2.93
CA GLY A 184 8.17 -20.01 4.13
C GLY A 184 9.47 -20.02 4.94
N ASN A 185 10.03 -21.21 5.20
CA ASN A 185 11.30 -21.38 5.94
C ASN A 185 12.55 -21.38 5.06
N VAL A 186 12.39 -21.17 3.76
CA VAL A 186 13.49 -21.21 2.80
C VAL A 186 13.97 -19.81 2.51
N VAL A 187 15.30 -19.60 2.60
CA VAL A 187 15.95 -18.33 2.28
C VAL A 187 16.97 -18.59 1.19
N LEU A 188 16.77 -18.00 0.01
CA LEU A 188 17.61 -18.21 -1.16
C LEU A 188 18.17 -16.88 -1.67
N PRO A 189 19.43 -16.80 -2.05
CA PRO A 189 19.92 -15.69 -2.84
C PRO A 189 19.33 -15.75 -4.23
N PHE A 190 19.03 -14.59 -4.82
CA PHE A 190 18.56 -14.49 -6.19
C PHE A 190 19.34 -13.44 -6.97
N LEU A 191 19.35 -13.62 -8.28
CA LEU A 191 19.86 -12.68 -9.26
C LEU A 191 18.82 -12.58 -10.38
N ASP A 192 18.17 -11.43 -10.47
CA ASP A 192 17.19 -11.12 -11.53
C ASP A 192 17.48 -9.72 -12.08
N ARG A 193 18.27 -9.65 -13.14
CA ARG A 193 18.63 -8.39 -13.81
C ARG A 193 17.62 -8.13 -14.91
N PHE A 194 16.88 -7.05 -14.77
CA PHE A 194 15.92 -6.63 -15.79
C PHE A 194 16.65 -6.30 -17.11
N PRO A 195 16.20 -6.83 -18.27
CA PRO A 195 16.86 -6.60 -19.56
C PRO A 195 16.80 -5.12 -19.96
N GLN A 196 17.97 -4.46 -19.99
CA GLN A 196 18.08 -3.02 -20.26
C GLN A 196 17.81 -2.65 -21.74
N ASN A 197 17.89 -3.61 -22.64
CA ASN A 197 17.66 -3.43 -24.08
C ASN A 197 16.20 -3.50 -24.50
N THR A 198 15.25 -3.51 -23.54
CA THR A 198 13.82 -3.60 -23.79
C THR A 198 13.15 -2.24 -23.77
N GLU A 199 12.06 -2.09 -24.52
CA GLU A 199 11.21 -0.89 -24.48
C GLU A 199 10.64 -0.66 -23.06
N LEU A 200 10.26 -1.75 -22.39
CA LEU A 200 9.74 -1.70 -21.03
C LEU A 200 10.76 -1.09 -20.05
N TYR A 201 12.04 -1.45 -20.19
CA TYR A 201 13.10 -0.82 -19.38
C TYR A 201 13.17 0.70 -19.61
N ARG A 202 13.14 1.14 -20.88
CA ARG A 202 13.17 2.58 -21.22
C ARG A 202 12.02 3.36 -20.63
N VAL A 203 10.83 2.76 -20.58
CA VAL A 203 9.63 3.40 -20.00
C VAL A 203 9.68 3.42 -18.47
N MET A 204 10.29 2.41 -17.86
CA MET A 204 10.30 2.23 -16.39
C MET A 204 11.52 2.85 -15.72
N THR A 205 12.62 3.11 -16.44
CA THR A 205 13.81 3.69 -15.82
C THR A 205 13.55 5.09 -15.28
N THR A 206 14.08 5.36 -14.10
CA THR A 206 14.04 6.69 -13.45
C THR A 206 15.42 7.33 -13.35
N ARG A 207 16.43 6.70 -13.97
CA ARG A 207 17.82 7.20 -13.96
C ARG A 207 17.92 8.44 -14.85
N PRO A 208 18.37 9.60 -14.31
CA PRO A 208 18.43 10.85 -15.08
C PRO A 208 19.25 10.75 -16.37
N GLU A 209 20.34 9.99 -16.33
CA GLU A 209 21.23 9.75 -17.49
C GLU A 209 20.58 8.91 -18.60
N GLU A 210 19.54 8.13 -18.28
CA GLU A 210 18.83 7.27 -19.23
C GLU A 210 17.53 7.91 -19.74
N VAL A 211 16.95 8.86 -18.98
CA VAL A 211 15.70 9.57 -19.34
C VAL A 211 15.96 10.72 -20.31
N GLY A 212 17.18 11.25 -20.41
CA GLY A 212 17.56 12.42 -21.24
C GLY A 212 17.93 12.11 -22.70
N GLY A 213 17.77 10.90 -23.17
CA GLY A 213 18.18 10.41 -24.51
C GLY A 213 17.05 10.34 -25.54
N THR A 214 16.19 11.41 -25.68
CA THR A 214 15.28 11.60 -26.82
C THR A 214 15.48 12.96 -27.45
#